data_379ef997481469c4bfc8d86a45c41ed4
#
_entry.id   379ef997481469c4bfc8d86a45c41ed4
#
_cell.length_a   1.000
_cell.length_b   1.000
_cell.length_c   1.000
_cell.angle_alpha   90.00
_cell.angle_beta   90.00
_cell.angle_gamma   90.00
#
_symmetry.space_group_name_H-M   'P 1'
#
loop_
_entity.id
_entity.type
_entity.pdbx_description
1 polymer ?
#
loop_
_entity_poly.entity_id
_entity_poly.type
_entity_poly.pdbx_seq_one_letter_code
_entity_poly.pdbx_strand_id
1 'polypeptide(L)'
;MSNPSNLAKKDLSHVNLASANLAGADLHEASLRNATLKETNLEGADLTSADLSHANLAGASLRNASASHANMADADLRDTDLEGTNLRGASLGGAKLSDAQRTAAAAAGADLDGGGGEGEATSGD
;
A
#
# COMPACT_ATOMS: atom_id res chain seq x y z
N MET A 1 -11.27 3.66 25.98
CA MET A 1 -11.00 3.05 25.06
C MET A 1 -9.76 3.38 24.45
N SER A 2 -9.04 2.54 23.97
CA SER A 2 -7.82 2.92 23.37
C SER A 2 -8.07 3.24 21.92
N ASN A 3 -7.32 4.17 21.43
CA ASN A 3 -7.35 4.49 20.05
C ASN A 3 -6.57 3.48 19.27
N PRO A 4 -6.85 3.35 18.00
CA PRO A 4 -5.93 2.66 17.12
C PRO A 4 -4.55 3.28 17.22
N SER A 5 -3.56 2.52 16.89
CA SER A 5 -2.18 2.97 16.99
C SER A 5 -1.98 4.27 16.23
N ASN A 6 -1.29 5.20 16.85
CA ASN A 6 -0.91 6.45 16.21
C ASN A 6 0.57 6.34 15.82
N LEU A 7 0.80 6.04 14.58
CA LEU A 7 2.15 5.82 14.06
C LEU A 7 2.45 6.79 12.93
N ALA A 8 1.68 7.89 12.87
CA ALA A 8 1.84 8.86 11.79
C ALA A 8 3.25 9.42 11.80
N LYS A 9 3.80 9.55 10.59
CA LYS A 9 5.10 10.18 10.34
C LYS A 9 6.28 9.47 11.00
N LYS A 10 6.05 8.27 11.55
CA LYS A 10 7.14 7.54 12.19
C LYS A 10 7.99 6.83 11.17
N ASP A 11 9.24 6.62 11.54
CA ASP A 11 10.15 5.82 10.72
C ASP A 11 10.04 4.37 11.18
N LEU A 12 9.32 3.59 10.39
CA LEU A 12 9.13 2.17 10.63
C LEU A 12 9.81 1.35 9.54
N SER A 13 10.86 1.91 8.95
CA SER A 13 11.59 1.21 7.90
C SER A 13 12.15 -0.08 8.45
N HIS A 14 12.06 -1.14 7.63
CA HIS A 14 12.61 -2.46 7.95
C HIS A 14 11.94 -3.15 9.13
N VAL A 15 10.85 -2.59 9.66
CA VAL A 15 10.18 -3.19 10.82
C VAL A 15 9.48 -4.48 10.41
N ASN A 16 9.39 -5.41 11.34
CA ASN A 16 8.63 -6.62 11.12
C ASN A 16 7.31 -6.53 11.87
N LEU A 17 6.23 -6.35 11.11
CA LEU A 17 4.88 -6.26 11.65
C LEU A 17 4.00 -7.40 11.12
N ALA A 18 4.64 -8.52 10.73
CA ALA A 18 3.89 -9.64 10.17
C ALA A 18 2.80 -10.08 11.13
N SER A 19 1.61 -10.31 10.59
CA SER A 19 0.43 -10.77 11.32
C SER A 19 -0.05 -9.81 12.41
N ALA A 20 0.47 -8.60 12.46
CA ALA A 20 0.03 -7.61 13.45
C ALA A 20 -1.38 -7.13 13.14
N ASN A 21 -2.08 -6.72 14.18
CA ASN A 21 -3.38 -6.09 13.99
C ASN A 21 -3.22 -4.59 14.05
N LEU A 22 -3.28 -3.95 12.89
CA LEU A 22 -3.16 -2.50 12.76
C LEU A 22 -4.44 -1.91 12.16
N ALA A 23 -5.57 -2.60 12.37
CA ALA A 23 -6.83 -2.09 11.86
C ALA A 23 -7.10 -0.70 12.42
N GLY A 24 -7.44 0.22 11.52
CA GLY A 24 -7.74 1.59 11.92
C GLY A 24 -6.54 2.43 12.34
N ALA A 25 -5.33 1.90 12.25
CA ALA A 25 -4.14 2.63 12.68
C ALA A 25 -3.91 3.87 11.81
N ASP A 26 -3.35 4.89 12.43
CA ASP A 26 -2.97 6.11 11.72
C ASP A 26 -1.51 5.99 11.34
N LEU A 27 -1.25 5.79 10.07
CA LEU A 27 0.09 5.62 9.53
C LEU A 27 0.39 6.66 8.44
N HIS A 28 -0.38 7.77 8.43
CA HIS A 28 -0.17 8.72 7.36
C HIS A 28 1.25 9.27 7.40
N GLU A 29 1.84 9.37 6.24
CA GLU A 29 3.21 9.87 6.06
C GLU A 29 4.28 9.06 6.79
N ALA A 30 3.94 7.88 7.31
CA ALA A 30 4.95 7.03 7.94
C ALA A 30 5.85 6.41 6.88
N SER A 31 7.08 6.10 7.26
CA SER A 31 7.96 5.33 6.39
C SER A 31 7.88 3.86 6.80
N LEU A 32 7.44 3.04 5.86
CA LEU A 32 7.39 1.59 6.01
C LEU A 32 8.24 0.91 4.93
N ARG A 33 9.25 1.63 4.46
CA ARG A 33 10.13 1.10 3.41
C ARG A 33 10.74 -0.20 3.88
N ASN A 34 10.71 -1.20 3.02
CA ASN A 34 11.29 -2.52 3.30
C ASN A 34 10.70 -3.20 4.53
N ALA A 35 9.55 -2.74 5.01
CA ALA A 35 8.90 -3.37 6.16
C ALA A 35 8.29 -4.70 5.75
N THR A 36 8.18 -5.60 6.71
CA THR A 36 7.45 -6.84 6.55
C THR A 36 6.06 -6.66 7.14
N LEU A 37 5.07 -6.63 6.26
CA LEU A 37 3.67 -6.48 6.64
C LEU A 37 2.86 -7.69 6.19
N LYS A 38 3.52 -8.82 6.09
CA LYS A 38 2.90 -10.05 5.61
C LYS A 38 1.75 -10.43 6.53
N GLU A 39 0.59 -10.62 5.94
CA GLU A 39 -0.63 -11.01 6.65
C GLU A 39 -1.05 -10.02 7.75
N THR A 40 -0.56 -8.79 7.69
CA THR A 40 -0.94 -7.74 8.62
C THR A 40 -2.37 -7.29 8.34
N ASN A 41 -3.13 -7.04 9.39
CA ASN A 41 -4.47 -6.48 9.25
C ASN A 41 -4.36 -4.96 9.27
N LEU A 42 -4.58 -4.33 8.11
CA LEU A 42 -4.57 -2.87 7.97
C LEU A 42 -5.95 -2.36 7.55
N GLU A 43 -6.99 -3.13 7.86
CA GLU A 43 -8.34 -2.74 7.48
C GLU A 43 -8.68 -1.38 8.07
N GLY A 44 -9.12 -0.46 7.21
CA GLY A 44 -9.50 0.88 7.65
C GLY A 44 -8.34 1.77 8.07
N ALA A 45 -7.11 1.33 7.92
CA ALA A 45 -5.95 2.13 8.31
C ALA A 45 -5.79 3.35 7.41
N ASP A 46 -5.14 4.37 7.94
CA ASP A 46 -4.80 5.57 7.16
C ASP A 46 -3.34 5.49 6.76
N LEU A 47 -3.10 5.22 5.48
CA LEU A 47 -1.77 5.14 4.89
C LEU A 47 -1.55 6.28 3.90
N THR A 48 -2.31 7.35 4.05
CA THR A 48 -2.20 8.48 3.13
C THR A 48 -0.76 8.99 3.10
N SER A 49 -0.20 9.05 1.91
CA SER A 49 1.16 9.56 1.69
C SER A 49 2.25 8.76 2.40
N ALA A 50 1.94 7.55 2.85
CA ALA A 50 2.95 6.69 3.47
C ALA A 50 3.90 6.14 2.41
N ASP A 51 5.11 5.81 2.84
CA ASP A 51 6.10 5.20 1.96
C ASP A 51 6.17 3.70 2.27
N LEU A 52 5.62 2.90 1.36
CA LEU A 52 5.61 1.44 1.48
C LEU A 52 6.46 0.80 0.39
N SER A 53 7.41 1.57 -0.16
CA SER A 53 8.23 1.04 -1.24
C SER A 53 9.01 -0.16 -0.75
N HIS A 54 9.07 -1.20 -1.58
CA HIS A 54 9.76 -2.44 -1.30
C HIS A 54 9.22 -3.20 -0.07
N ALA A 55 8.05 -2.80 0.46
CA ALA A 55 7.44 -3.51 1.58
C ALA A 55 6.84 -4.82 1.12
N ASN A 56 6.78 -5.77 2.02
CA ASN A 56 6.12 -7.05 1.75
C ASN A 56 4.75 -7.04 2.41
N LEU A 57 3.71 -6.94 1.60
CA LEU A 57 2.32 -6.92 2.06
C LEU A 57 1.58 -8.19 1.65
N ALA A 58 2.30 -9.25 1.32
CA ALA A 58 1.67 -10.47 0.86
C ALA A 58 0.65 -10.97 1.89
N GLY A 59 -0.57 -11.21 1.44
CA GLY A 59 -1.62 -11.71 2.31
C GLY A 59 -2.20 -10.71 3.29
N ALA A 60 -1.75 -9.45 3.26
CA ALA A 60 -2.28 -8.41 4.16
C ALA A 60 -3.68 -8.00 3.75
N SER A 61 -4.40 -7.37 4.66
CA SER A 61 -5.69 -6.77 4.34
C SER A 61 -5.55 -5.26 4.33
N LEU A 62 -5.92 -4.64 3.22
CA LEU A 62 -6.05 -3.20 3.09
C LEU A 62 -7.51 -2.81 2.86
N ARG A 63 -8.44 -3.69 3.22
CA ARG A 63 -9.86 -3.41 2.99
C ARG A 63 -10.22 -2.07 3.62
N ASN A 64 -10.84 -1.23 2.80
CA ASN A 64 -11.34 0.07 3.24
C ASN A 64 -10.28 1.00 3.82
N ALA A 65 -9.00 0.71 3.58
CA ALA A 65 -7.92 1.59 4.01
C ALA A 65 -7.82 2.78 3.05
N SER A 66 -7.22 3.85 3.54
CA SER A 66 -6.86 4.98 2.69
C SER A 66 -5.38 4.89 2.37
N ALA A 67 -5.04 4.72 1.12
CA ALA A 67 -3.66 4.69 0.67
C ALA A 67 -3.44 5.73 -0.42
N SER A 68 -4.22 6.82 -0.37
CA SER A 68 -4.07 7.85 -1.39
C SER A 68 -2.67 8.43 -1.32
N HIS A 69 -2.09 8.60 -2.49
CA HIS A 69 -0.74 9.16 -2.65
C HIS A 69 0.36 8.35 -1.94
N ALA A 70 0.07 7.13 -1.51
CA ALA A 70 1.09 6.27 -0.92
C ALA A 70 2.08 5.82 -1.99
N ASN A 71 3.32 5.60 -1.59
CA ASN A 71 4.32 5.06 -2.48
C ASN A 71 4.45 3.56 -2.20
N MET A 72 4.00 2.74 -3.15
CA MET A 72 4.07 1.29 -3.05
C MET A 72 4.93 0.70 -4.16
N ALA A 73 5.88 1.49 -4.66
CA ALA A 73 6.73 1.02 -5.74
C ALA A 73 7.49 -0.23 -5.28
N ASP A 74 7.51 -1.23 -6.13
CA ASP A 74 8.23 -2.49 -5.89
C ASP A 74 7.74 -3.25 -4.66
N ALA A 75 6.58 -2.92 -4.12
CA ALA A 75 6.00 -3.66 -3.00
C ALA A 75 5.46 -5.00 -3.48
N ASP A 76 5.42 -5.96 -2.57
CA ASP A 76 4.81 -7.26 -2.85
C ASP A 76 3.37 -7.21 -2.34
N LEU A 77 2.42 -7.15 -3.27
CA LEU A 77 1.00 -7.06 -2.95
C LEU A 77 0.25 -8.34 -3.33
N ARG A 78 0.98 -9.44 -3.53
CA ARG A 78 0.32 -10.69 -3.88
C ARG A 78 -0.59 -11.12 -2.75
N ASP A 79 -1.80 -11.51 -3.11
CA ASP A 79 -2.82 -11.96 -2.16
C ASP A 79 -3.23 -10.89 -1.14
N THR A 80 -2.87 -9.63 -1.36
CA THR A 80 -3.35 -8.53 -0.54
C THR A 80 -4.81 -8.25 -0.90
N ASP A 81 -5.65 -8.08 0.12
CA ASP A 81 -7.05 -7.73 -0.09
C ASP A 81 -7.15 -6.22 -0.26
N LEU A 82 -7.49 -5.78 -1.46
CA LEU A 82 -7.55 -4.36 -1.81
C LEU A 82 -8.99 -3.86 -1.93
N GLU A 83 -9.96 -4.62 -1.46
CA GLU A 83 -11.34 -4.23 -1.63
C GLU A 83 -11.66 -2.96 -0.85
N GLY A 84 -12.22 -1.97 -1.54
CA GLY A 84 -12.58 -0.71 -0.89
C GLY A 84 -11.40 0.17 -0.56
N THR A 85 -10.19 -0.23 -0.90
CA THR A 85 -8.99 0.58 -0.64
C THR A 85 -9.00 1.80 -1.55
N ASN A 86 -8.73 2.96 -0.96
CA ASN A 86 -8.54 4.18 -1.74
C ASN A 86 -7.08 4.25 -2.18
N LEU A 87 -6.86 4.04 -3.48
CA LEU A 87 -5.51 4.05 -4.06
C LEU A 87 -5.27 5.26 -4.95
N ARG A 88 -6.08 6.31 -4.78
CA ARG A 88 -5.98 7.48 -5.64
C ARG A 88 -4.59 8.08 -5.56
N GLY A 89 -3.94 8.18 -6.69
CA GLY A 89 -2.59 8.74 -6.74
C GLY A 89 -1.49 7.89 -6.14
N ALA A 90 -1.81 6.67 -5.71
CA ALA A 90 -0.77 5.77 -5.19
C ALA A 90 0.13 5.30 -6.32
N SER A 91 1.42 5.18 -6.03
CA SER A 91 2.41 4.71 -7.01
C SER A 91 2.64 3.23 -6.79
N LEU A 92 2.34 2.43 -7.80
CA LEU A 92 2.51 0.98 -7.73
C LEU A 92 3.46 0.45 -8.80
N GLY A 93 4.31 1.30 -9.35
CA GLY A 93 5.25 0.85 -10.36
C GLY A 93 6.14 -0.25 -9.84
N GLY A 94 6.24 -1.35 -10.58
CA GLY A 94 7.06 -2.48 -10.16
C GLY A 94 6.47 -3.34 -9.07
N ALA A 95 5.31 -2.99 -8.54
CA ALA A 95 4.68 -3.81 -7.49
C ALA A 95 4.26 -5.16 -8.07
N LYS A 96 4.29 -6.18 -7.23
CA LYS A 96 3.86 -7.51 -7.62
C LYS A 96 2.37 -7.64 -7.37
N LEU A 97 1.62 -7.82 -8.45
CA LEU A 97 0.17 -7.84 -8.42
C LEU A 97 -0.32 -8.94 -9.36
N SER A 98 -1.44 -9.56 -9.01
CA SER A 98 -2.15 -10.40 -9.97
C SER A 98 -2.83 -9.51 -11.00
N ASP A 99 -3.31 -10.10 -12.09
CA ASP A 99 -4.04 -9.34 -13.10
C ASP A 99 -5.31 -8.73 -12.51
N ALA A 100 -6.00 -9.47 -11.66
CA ALA A 100 -7.21 -8.96 -11.02
C ALA A 100 -6.90 -7.77 -10.11
N GLN A 101 -5.81 -7.88 -9.35
CA GLN A 101 -5.40 -6.77 -8.48
C GLN A 101 -4.99 -5.55 -9.29
N ARG A 102 -4.30 -5.78 -10.42
CA ARG A 102 -3.87 -4.67 -11.28
C ARG A 102 -5.08 -3.93 -11.83
N THR A 103 -6.09 -4.67 -12.26
CA THR A 103 -7.32 -4.06 -12.77
C THR A 103 -8.02 -3.27 -11.67
N ALA A 104 -8.13 -3.84 -10.48
CA ALA A 104 -8.79 -3.17 -9.37
C ALA A 104 -8.02 -1.92 -8.95
N ALA A 105 -6.69 -2.00 -8.91
CA ALA A 105 -5.87 -0.87 -8.51
C ALA A 105 -5.99 0.27 -9.51
N ALA A 106 -5.98 -0.04 -10.80
CA ALA A 106 -6.12 0.98 -11.82
C ALA A 106 -7.48 1.66 -11.71
N ALA A 107 -8.53 0.88 -11.48
CA ALA A 107 -9.88 1.44 -11.33
C ALA A 107 -9.98 2.31 -10.08
N ALA A 108 -9.16 2.04 -9.07
CA ALA A 108 -9.14 2.81 -7.84
C ALA A 108 -8.22 4.05 -7.91
N GLY A 109 -7.63 4.30 -9.07
CA GLY A 109 -6.86 5.52 -9.28
C GLY A 109 -5.37 5.39 -9.06
N ALA A 110 -4.85 4.18 -8.93
CA ALA A 110 -3.42 3.98 -8.74
C ALA A 110 -2.64 4.19 -10.04
N ASP A 111 -1.40 4.58 -9.89
CA ASP A 111 -0.45 4.70 -10.99
C ASP A 111 0.38 3.41 -11.03
N LEU A 112 0.23 2.65 -12.09
CA LEU A 112 0.90 1.37 -12.23
C LEU A 112 2.18 1.45 -13.05
N ASP A 113 2.53 2.63 -13.52
CA ASP A 113 3.59 2.77 -14.50
C ASP A 113 4.90 3.29 -13.93
N GLY A 114 5.07 3.24 -12.63
CA GLY A 114 6.33 3.67 -12.07
C GLY A 114 6.46 5.16 -11.90
N GLY A 115 5.35 5.85 -11.92
CA GLY A 115 5.38 7.28 -11.67
C GLY A 115 5.80 8.06 -12.84
N GLY A 116 5.93 7.49 -13.79
CA GLY A 116 6.24 8.23 -14.74
C GLY A 116 5.49 8.32 -15.78
N GLY A 117 5.41 8.36 -15.97
CA GLY A 117 5.00 8.50 -16.75
C GLY A 117 5.32 8.12 -18.03
N GLU A 118 5.69 8.04 -18.39
CA GLU A 118 6.11 7.84 -19.26
C GLU A 118 5.70 6.99 -19.99
N GLY A 119 5.39 7.03 -19.97
CA GLY A 119 5.09 6.31 -20.48
C GLY A 119 4.82 5.68 -21.10
N GLU A 120 4.84 5.69 -20.95
CA GLU A 120 4.81 5.05 -21.37
C GLU A 120 4.25 4.59 -21.97
N ALA A 121 4.03 4.90 -22.10
CA ALA A 121 3.66 4.42 -22.48
C ALA A 121 3.29 3.81 -23.05
N THR A 122 3.21 3.86 -22.97
CA THR A 122 3.04 3.19 -23.30
C THR A 122 2.66 2.57 -23.86
N SER A 123 2.39 2.65 -23.89
CA SER A 123 2.17 1.94 -24.23
C SER A 123 1.90 1.33 -24.73
N GLY A 124 1.66 1.42 -24.86
CA GLY A 124 1.52 0.69 -25.09
C GLY A 124 1.18 0.33 -25.81
N ASP A 125 1.08 0.46 -25.97
CA ASP A 125 1.00 -0.07 -26.37
C ASP A 125 1.06 -0.52 -26.54
#